data_f3e15ead5d65d7b593bf5fed9344ec1b
#
_entry.id   f3e15ead5d65d7b593bf5fed9344ec1b
#
_cell.length_a   1.000
_cell.length_b   1.000
_cell.length_c   1.000
_cell.angle_alpha   90.00
_cell.angle_beta   90.00
_cell.angle_gamma   90.00
#
_symmetry.space_group_name_H-M   'P 1'
#
loop_
_entity.id
_entity.type
_entity.pdbx_description
1 polymer ?
#
loop_
_entity_poly.entity_id
_entity_poly.type
_entity_poly.pdbx_seq_one_letter_code
_entity_poly.pdbx_strand_id
1 'polypeptide(L)'
;MARWILALLAAGAALHAQPPAQSQGELKTQRPQPARNDAVEAPPEEDKSLTVTAFSFNPLQSEKDVRVGNYYFNMRNYHAAAGRYRDATKWNDGNSDAWLRLGVAAEKSKDAQTAKEAYARYLKLQPDAKDAAEIRKKLAKLK
;
A
#
# COMPACT_ATOMS: atom_id res chain seq x y z
N MET A 1 -17.80 41.61 57.10
CA MET A 1 -17.17 42.95 57.14
C MET A 1 -16.60 43.17 55.74
N ALA A 2 -17.30 43.86 54.88
CA ALA A 2 -17.16 45.27 54.53
C ALA A 2 -15.83 45.52 53.79
N ARG A 3 -15.78 45.93 52.60
CA ARG A 3 -16.08 47.20 51.92
C ARG A 3 -15.43 47.17 50.55
N TRP A 4 -16.17 47.35 49.45
CA TRP A 4 -16.35 48.55 48.66
C TRP A 4 -15.04 49.17 48.17
N ILE A 5 -14.87 49.38 46.88
CA ILE A 5 -14.87 50.68 46.21
C ILE A 5 -14.95 50.51 44.68
N LEU A 6 -15.91 51.20 44.10
CA LEU A 6 -16.08 51.61 42.71
C LEU A 6 -15.10 52.67 42.26
N ALA A 7 -14.71 52.70 40.98
CA ALA A 7 -14.52 53.91 40.15
C ALA A 7 -14.29 53.44 38.70
N LEU A 8 -15.18 53.65 37.78
CA LEU A 8 -15.59 54.81 36.97
C LEU A 8 -14.58 55.23 35.88
N LEU A 9 -15.04 55.01 34.63
CA LEU A 9 -15.04 55.88 33.45
C LEU A 9 -13.70 56.50 32.95
N ALA A 10 -13.40 56.18 31.67
CA ALA A 10 -13.23 57.25 30.67
C ALA A 10 -13.33 56.68 29.24
N ALA A 11 -14.25 57.21 28.48
CA ALA A 11 -14.41 57.04 27.05
C ALA A 11 -13.28 57.78 26.32
N GLY A 12 -12.71 57.15 25.28
CA GLY A 12 -11.81 57.80 24.37
C GLY A 12 -11.97 57.21 22.98
N ALA A 13 -12.89 57.80 22.23
CA ALA A 13 -12.98 57.56 20.79
C ALA A 13 -11.79 58.18 20.09
N ALA A 14 -10.91 57.38 19.54
CA ALA A 14 -9.90 57.81 18.58
C ALA A 14 -10.16 57.11 17.26
N LEU A 15 -10.76 57.87 16.40
CA LEU A 15 -10.89 57.63 14.98
C LEU A 15 -9.48 57.64 14.37
N HIS A 16 -8.90 56.50 14.06
CA HIS A 16 -7.66 56.41 13.29
C HIS A 16 -7.90 55.76 11.97
N ALA A 17 -7.74 56.58 10.93
CA ALA A 17 -7.75 56.22 9.53
C ALA A 17 -6.81 55.06 9.25
N GLN A 18 -7.29 54.07 8.56
CA GLN A 18 -6.49 52.98 7.98
C GLN A 18 -5.67 53.55 6.81
N PRO A 19 -4.35 53.33 6.78
CA PRO A 19 -3.62 53.51 5.54
C PRO A 19 -3.86 52.35 4.56
N PRO A 20 -3.72 52.57 3.26
CA PRO A 20 -4.02 51.59 2.24
C PRO A 20 -3.06 50.39 2.30
N ALA A 21 -3.61 49.23 2.08
CA ALA A 21 -2.91 47.98 1.99
C ALA A 21 -1.78 48.02 0.96
N GLN A 22 -0.56 47.99 1.42
CA GLN A 22 0.61 47.67 0.59
C GLN A 22 0.67 46.15 0.49
N SER A 23 0.43 45.66 -0.70
CA SER A 23 0.70 44.27 -1.13
C SER A 23 2.21 44.01 -1.04
N GLN A 24 2.69 43.64 0.12
CA GLN A 24 4.00 43.01 0.20
C GLN A 24 3.85 41.57 -0.09
N GLY A 25 4.30 41.16 -1.29
CA GLY A 25 4.48 39.79 -1.65
C GLY A 25 5.38 39.10 -0.63
N GLU A 26 4.74 38.31 0.20
CA GLU A 26 5.44 37.41 1.09
C GLU A 26 6.06 36.31 0.21
N LEU A 27 7.35 36.50 -0.11
CA LEU A 27 8.22 35.44 -0.59
C LEU A 27 8.19 34.37 0.52
N LYS A 28 7.26 33.44 0.44
CA LYS A 28 7.37 32.21 1.20
C LYS A 28 8.64 31.51 0.73
N THR A 29 9.69 31.67 1.49
CA THR A 29 10.86 30.82 1.41
C THR A 29 10.37 29.39 1.65
N GLN A 30 10.02 28.70 0.59
CA GLN A 30 9.79 27.28 0.65
C GLN A 30 11.12 26.66 1.04
N ARG A 31 11.23 26.28 2.30
CA ARG A 31 12.29 25.40 2.76
C ARG A 31 12.25 24.19 1.83
N PRO A 32 13.34 23.81 1.15
CA PRO A 32 13.35 22.58 0.36
C PRO A 32 12.95 21.43 1.27
N GLN A 33 11.79 20.88 1.04
CA GLN A 33 11.43 19.60 1.66
C GLN A 33 12.41 18.58 1.08
N PRO A 34 13.08 17.77 1.90
CA PRO A 34 13.83 16.64 1.37
C PRO A 34 12.87 15.83 0.52
N ALA A 35 13.26 15.62 -0.74
CA ALA A 35 12.51 14.76 -1.65
C ALA A 35 12.28 13.42 -0.93
N ARG A 36 11.06 13.21 -0.44
CA ARG A 36 10.61 11.87 -0.11
C ARG A 36 10.54 11.12 -1.43
N ASN A 37 11.58 10.39 -1.71
CA ASN A 37 11.59 9.38 -2.79
C ASN A 37 10.74 8.17 -2.40
N ASP A 38 9.72 8.38 -1.59
CA ASP A 38 8.63 7.44 -1.38
C ASP A 38 7.57 7.70 -2.45
N ALA A 39 7.99 7.74 -3.72
CA ALA A 39 7.06 7.48 -4.79
C ALA A 39 6.61 6.03 -4.60
N VAL A 40 5.57 5.85 -3.79
CA VAL A 40 4.73 4.66 -3.87
C VAL A 40 4.22 4.68 -5.30
N GLU A 41 4.95 3.98 -6.18
CA GLU A 41 4.58 3.85 -7.56
C GLU A 41 3.14 3.34 -7.60
N ALA A 42 2.24 4.17 -8.12
CA ALA A 42 0.84 3.78 -8.25
C ALA A 42 0.79 2.43 -8.98
N PRO A 43 -0.14 1.54 -8.62
CA PRO A 43 -0.25 0.28 -9.34
C PRO A 43 -0.37 0.60 -10.82
N PRO A 44 0.35 -0.13 -11.70
CA PRO A 44 0.23 0.06 -13.14
C PRO A 44 -1.24 0.01 -13.52
N GLU A 45 -1.71 1.01 -14.27
CA GLU A 45 -3.11 1.15 -14.65
C GLU A 45 -3.60 -0.15 -15.26
N GLU A 46 -4.69 -0.66 -14.69
CA GLU A 46 -5.34 -1.86 -15.20
C GLU A 46 -6.15 -1.46 -16.43
N ASP A 47 -5.72 -1.91 -17.59
CA ASP A 47 -6.56 -1.86 -18.78
C ASP A 47 -7.74 -2.83 -18.59
N LYS A 48 -8.87 -2.27 -18.12
CA LYS A 48 -10.10 -3.03 -17.88
C LYS A 48 -10.80 -3.47 -19.17
N SER A 49 -10.26 -3.09 -20.35
CA SER A 49 -10.87 -3.41 -21.63
C SER A 49 -10.65 -4.87 -22.07
N LEU A 50 -9.72 -5.57 -21.42
CA LEU A 50 -9.42 -6.96 -21.72
C LEU A 50 -10.08 -7.89 -20.69
N THR A 51 -11.38 -8.05 -20.76
CA THR A 51 -12.07 -9.20 -20.15
C THR A 51 -11.72 -10.47 -20.92
N VAL A 52 -10.44 -10.86 -20.88
CA VAL A 52 -10.04 -12.16 -21.43
C VAL A 52 -10.41 -13.20 -20.39
N THR A 53 -11.52 -13.87 -20.63
CA THR A 53 -12.03 -14.96 -19.80
C THR A 53 -11.17 -16.22 -19.87
N ALA A 54 -10.20 -16.28 -20.78
CA ALA A 54 -9.30 -17.41 -20.95
C ALA A 54 -7.85 -16.98 -20.67
N PHE A 55 -7.26 -17.51 -19.61
CA PHE A 55 -5.84 -17.33 -19.32
C PHE A 55 -5.02 -18.17 -20.32
N SER A 56 -4.31 -17.49 -21.22
CA SER A 56 -3.28 -18.11 -22.06
C SER A 56 -1.91 -17.86 -21.42
N PHE A 57 -0.95 -18.75 -21.67
CA PHE A 57 0.41 -18.59 -21.13
C PHE A 57 1.01 -17.22 -21.51
N ASN A 58 1.23 -16.39 -20.52
CA ASN A 58 1.76 -15.03 -20.67
C ASN A 58 2.65 -14.66 -19.49
N PRO A 59 3.97 -14.92 -19.57
CA PRO A 59 4.91 -14.63 -18.50
C PRO A 59 4.98 -13.14 -18.15
N LEU A 60 4.89 -12.26 -19.15
CA LEU A 60 4.96 -10.81 -18.92
C LEU A 60 3.75 -10.30 -18.11
N GLN A 61 2.55 -10.81 -18.41
CA GLN A 61 1.37 -10.48 -17.64
C GLN A 61 1.47 -11.05 -16.21
N SER A 62 2.01 -12.27 -16.06
CA SER A 62 2.28 -12.86 -14.75
C SER A 62 3.18 -11.94 -13.90
N GLU A 63 4.27 -11.43 -14.47
CA GLU A 63 5.16 -10.51 -13.77
C GLU A 63 4.48 -9.18 -13.42
N LYS A 64 3.65 -8.65 -14.32
CA LYS A 64 2.86 -7.45 -14.05
C LYS A 64 1.95 -7.67 -12.86
N ASP A 65 1.22 -8.77 -12.80
CA ASP A 65 0.33 -9.08 -11.68
C ASP A 65 1.10 -9.32 -10.37
N VAL A 66 2.31 -9.89 -10.43
CA VAL A 66 3.20 -9.97 -9.27
C VAL A 66 3.55 -8.58 -8.75
N ARG A 67 3.91 -7.63 -9.63
CA ARG A 67 4.21 -6.25 -9.20
C ARG A 67 3.00 -5.57 -8.55
N VAL A 68 1.82 -5.71 -9.15
CA VAL A 68 0.57 -5.19 -8.57
C VAL A 68 0.28 -5.85 -7.22
N GLY A 69 0.48 -7.15 -7.11
CA GLY A 69 0.36 -7.89 -5.86
C GLY A 69 1.31 -7.37 -4.78
N ASN A 70 2.56 -7.07 -5.14
CA ASN A 70 3.55 -6.48 -4.23
C ASN A 70 3.10 -5.12 -3.70
N TYR A 71 2.53 -4.28 -4.55
CA TYR A 71 1.96 -3.01 -4.13
C TYR A 71 0.91 -3.19 -3.04
N TYR A 72 -0.11 -4.04 -3.27
CA TYR A 72 -1.13 -4.32 -2.26
C TYR A 72 -0.57 -4.96 -0.99
N PHE A 73 0.43 -5.82 -1.14
CA PHE A 73 1.09 -6.45 -0.01
C PHE A 73 1.79 -5.43 0.90
N ASN A 74 2.48 -4.46 0.32
CA ASN A 74 3.12 -3.37 1.03
C ASN A 74 2.11 -2.46 1.75
N MET A 75 0.92 -2.28 1.15
CA MET A 75 -0.22 -1.59 1.76
C MET A 75 -0.93 -2.44 2.83
N ARG A 76 -0.40 -3.63 3.16
CA ARG A 76 -1.01 -4.61 4.07
C ARG A 76 -2.40 -5.10 3.64
N ASN A 77 -2.80 -4.85 2.41
CA ASN A 77 -4.02 -5.41 1.82
C ASN A 77 -3.74 -6.81 1.29
N TYR A 78 -3.57 -7.77 2.22
CA TYR A 78 -3.15 -9.12 1.88
C TYR A 78 -4.18 -9.89 1.06
N HIS A 79 -5.46 -9.57 1.21
CA HIS A 79 -6.51 -10.19 0.41
C HIS A 79 -6.42 -9.77 -1.06
N ALA A 80 -6.28 -8.47 -1.33
CA ALA A 80 -6.08 -7.97 -2.69
C ALA A 80 -4.76 -8.48 -3.30
N ALA A 81 -3.68 -8.50 -2.51
CA ALA A 81 -2.40 -9.07 -2.94
C ALA A 81 -2.53 -10.55 -3.35
N ALA A 82 -3.21 -11.36 -2.53
CA ALA A 82 -3.45 -12.77 -2.86
C ALA A 82 -4.25 -12.94 -4.16
N GLY A 83 -5.24 -12.07 -4.42
CA GLY A 83 -5.97 -12.03 -5.68
C GLY A 83 -5.03 -11.83 -6.88
N ARG A 84 -4.15 -10.83 -6.82
CA ARG A 84 -3.19 -10.54 -7.89
C ARG A 84 -2.17 -11.64 -8.11
N TYR A 85 -1.61 -12.18 -7.04
CA TYR A 85 -0.68 -13.32 -7.15
C TYR A 85 -1.37 -14.56 -7.72
N ARG A 86 -2.64 -14.80 -7.38
CA ARG A 86 -3.44 -15.88 -7.98
C ARG A 86 -3.62 -15.67 -9.49
N ASP A 87 -3.88 -14.46 -9.93
CA ASP A 87 -3.98 -14.16 -11.36
C ASP A 87 -2.63 -14.34 -12.05
N ALA A 88 -1.52 -13.93 -11.42
CA ALA A 88 -0.18 -14.19 -11.91
C ALA A 88 0.09 -15.69 -12.15
N THR A 89 -0.37 -16.57 -11.24
CA THR A 89 -0.21 -18.03 -11.41
C THR A 89 -1.07 -18.61 -12.52
N LYS A 90 -2.20 -17.97 -12.85
CA LYS A 90 -3.03 -18.38 -14.00
C LYS A 90 -2.37 -18.03 -15.34
N TRP A 91 -1.67 -16.88 -15.41
CA TRP A 91 -0.93 -16.48 -16.61
C TRP A 91 0.34 -17.31 -16.82
N ASN A 92 0.99 -17.73 -15.73
CA ASN A 92 2.20 -18.56 -15.77
C ASN A 92 2.24 -19.48 -14.55
N ASP A 93 1.75 -20.68 -14.71
CA ASP A 93 1.73 -21.72 -13.68
C ASP A 93 3.14 -22.15 -13.23
N GLY A 94 4.15 -21.95 -14.07
CA GLY A 94 5.57 -22.18 -13.74
C GLY A 94 6.24 -21.07 -12.94
N ASN A 95 5.55 -19.94 -12.68
CA ASN A 95 6.11 -18.84 -11.91
C ASN A 95 6.13 -19.16 -10.41
N SER A 96 7.25 -19.75 -9.96
CA SER A 96 7.44 -20.15 -8.55
C SER A 96 7.37 -18.96 -7.58
N ASP A 97 7.85 -17.76 -7.96
CA ASP A 97 7.77 -16.56 -7.14
C ASP A 97 6.30 -16.15 -6.90
N ALA A 98 5.45 -16.21 -7.93
CA ALA A 98 4.03 -15.94 -7.79
C ALA A 98 3.36 -16.91 -6.80
N TRP A 99 3.68 -18.20 -6.87
CA TRP A 99 3.16 -19.20 -5.93
C TRP A 99 3.63 -18.96 -4.50
N LEU A 100 4.90 -18.65 -4.30
CA LEU A 100 5.43 -18.33 -2.96
C LEU A 100 4.72 -17.11 -2.37
N ARG A 101 4.61 -16.03 -3.14
CA ARG A 101 3.95 -14.78 -2.71
C ARG A 101 2.46 -14.98 -2.44
N LEU A 102 1.79 -15.78 -3.26
CA LEU A 102 0.39 -16.16 -3.03
C LEU A 102 0.25 -16.87 -1.68
N GLY A 103 1.12 -17.84 -1.38
CA GLY A 103 1.12 -18.54 -0.10
C GLY A 103 1.30 -17.61 1.08
N VAL A 104 2.27 -16.68 0.99
CA VAL A 104 2.54 -15.70 2.07
C VAL A 104 1.37 -14.73 2.25
N ALA A 105 0.78 -14.23 1.17
CA ALA A 105 -0.35 -13.31 1.26
C ALA A 105 -1.61 -14.00 1.81
N ALA A 106 -1.87 -15.23 1.39
CA ALA A 106 -2.97 -16.05 1.88
C ALA A 106 -2.82 -16.39 3.37
N GLU A 107 -1.60 -16.74 3.82
CA GLU A 107 -1.30 -16.95 5.24
C GLU A 107 -1.62 -15.68 6.07
N LYS A 108 -1.19 -14.51 5.58
CA LYS A 108 -1.45 -13.22 6.25
C LYS A 108 -2.93 -12.80 6.24
N SER A 109 -3.67 -13.17 5.20
CA SER A 109 -5.13 -12.96 5.11
C SER A 109 -5.95 -14.05 5.81
N LYS A 110 -5.30 -15.03 6.44
CA LYS A 110 -5.91 -16.16 7.15
C LYS A 110 -6.67 -17.12 6.22
N ASP A 111 -6.36 -17.14 4.95
CA ASP A 111 -6.86 -18.12 3.98
C ASP A 111 -5.90 -19.32 3.95
N ALA A 112 -6.08 -20.22 4.94
CA ALA A 112 -5.22 -21.37 5.12
C ALA A 112 -5.27 -22.35 3.92
N GLN A 113 -6.41 -22.46 3.27
CA GLN A 113 -6.57 -23.37 2.12
C GLN A 113 -5.74 -22.90 0.93
N THR A 114 -5.90 -21.65 0.53
CA THR A 114 -5.08 -21.06 -0.54
C THR A 114 -3.58 -21.08 -0.19
N ALA A 115 -3.23 -20.82 1.07
CA ALA A 115 -1.83 -20.88 1.51
C ALA A 115 -1.22 -22.27 1.36
N LYS A 116 -1.96 -23.32 1.73
CA LYS A 116 -1.53 -24.73 1.55
C LYS A 116 -1.28 -25.08 0.10
N GLU A 117 -2.24 -24.78 -0.76
CA GLU A 117 -2.15 -25.05 -2.19
C GLU A 117 -0.96 -24.33 -2.83
N ALA A 118 -0.80 -23.07 -2.52
CA ALA A 118 0.28 -22.23 -3.05
C ALA A 118 1.65 -22.71 -2.60
N TYR A 119 1.83 -23.00 -1.32
CA TYR A 119 3.11 -23.52 -0.80
C TYR A 119 3.43 -24.91 -1.35
N ALA A 120 2.44 -25.79 -1.48
CA ALA A 120 2.64 -27.10 -2.07
C ALA A 120 3.07 -26.99 -3.55
N ARG A 121 2.47 -26.06 -4.29
CA ARG A 121 2.85 -25.83 -5.69
C ARG A 121 4.23 -25.23 -5.81
N TYR A 122 4.59 -24.25 -4.96
CA TYR A 122 5.94 -23.72 -4.88
C TYR A 122 6.98 -24.81 -4.63
N LEU A 123 6.78 -25.66 -3.63
CA LEU A 123 7.70 -26.73 -3.29
C LEU A 123 7.82 -27.80 -4.40
N LYS A 124 6.78 -27.97 -5.22
CA LYS A 124 6.83 -28.85 -6.40
C LYS A 124 7.70 -28.25 -7.51
N LEU A 125 7.64 -26.92 -7.69
CA LEU A 125 8.44 -26.22 -8.70
C LEU A 125 9.90 -26.01 -8.25
N GLN A 126 10.12 -25.83 -6.95
CA GLN A 126 11.41 -25.49 -6.35
C GLN A 126 11.69 -26.35 -5.10
N PRO A 127 11.91 -27.67 -5.27
CA PRO A 127 12.08 -28.59 -4.14
C PRO A 127 13.32 -28.32 -3.32
N ASP A 128 14.39 -27.78 -3.95
CA ASP A 128 15.70 -27.54 -3.38
C ASP A 128 15.97 -26.04 -3.12
N ALA A 129 14.94 -25.21 -3.14
CA ALA A 129 15.07 -23.80 -2.80
C ALA A 129 15.60 -23.62 -1.37
N LYS A 130 16.36 -22.56 -1.13
CA LYS A 130 16.95 -22.27 0.19
C LYS A 130 15.93 -22.17 1.31
N ASP A 131 14.74 -21.71 0.98
CA ASP A 131 13.61 -21.54 1.89
C ASP A 131 12.65 -22.74 1.93
N ALA A 132 12.87 -23.78 1.11
CA ALA A 132 11.98 -24.93 1.01
C ALA A 132 11.73 -25.61 2.36
N ALA A 133 12.76 -25.72 3.22
CA ALA A 133 12.62 -26.30 4.56
C ALA A 133 11.70 -25.46 5.47
N GLU A 134 11.79 -24.13 5.37
CA GLU A 134 10.91 -23.21 6.11
C GLU A 134 9.47 -23.31 5.59
N ILE A 135 9.29 -23.33 4.29
CA ILE A 135 7.96 -23.44 3.66
C ILE A 135 7.29 -24.78 4.02
N ARG A 136 8.04 -25.90 4.08
CA ARG A 136 7.51 -27.18 4.56
C ARG A 136 7.04 -27.09 6.02
N LYS A 137 7.77 -26.40 6.89
CA LYS A 137 7.36 -26.17 8.28
C LYS A 137 6.09 -25.31 8.38
N LYS A 138 5.96 -24.28 7.55
CA LYS A 138 4.75 -23.44 7.47
C LYS A 138 3.57 -24.29 7.00
N LEU A 139 3.74 -25.04 5.92
CA LEU A 139 2.70 -25.92 5.38
C LEU A 139 2.16 -26.92 6.43
N ALA A 140 3.04 -27.50 7.24
CA ALA A 140 2.67 -28.44 8.29
C ALA A 140 1.88 -27.78 9.46
N LYS A 141 2.02 -26.47 9.66
CA LYS A 141 1.29 -25.71 10.71
C LYS A 141 -0.07 -25.19 10.25
N LEU A 142 -0.30 -25.09 8.98
CA LEU A 142 -1.60 -24.65 8.44
C LEU A 142 -2.63 -25.75 8.66
N LYS A 143 -3.66 -25.44 9.45
CA LYS A 143 -4.79 -26.35 9.72
C LYS A 143 -5.92 -26.14 8.73
#